data_36bd6b2732f959b966e9a7f69b1a9bcf
#
_entry.id   36bd6b2732f959b966e9a7f69b1a9bcf
#
_cell.length_a   1.000
_cell.length_b   1.000
_cell.length_c   1.000
_cell.angle_alpha   90.00
_cell.angle_beta   90.00
_cell.angle_gamma   90.00
#
_symmetry.space_group_name_H-M   'P 1'
#
loop_
_entity.id
_entity.type
_entity.pdbx_description
1 polymer ?
#
loop_
_entity_poly.entity_id
_entity_poly.type
_entity_poly.pdbx_seq_one_letter_code
_entity_poly.pdbx_strand_id
1 'polypeptide(L)'
;TEIQSAYLLGRRNHFELGGVASHVYMEVILPLLDIDRAEKVWNDIILKHDALHSIFTSNNTQKVLKEFAYYKIECNEGADIKEKIALTRDKLKGKSYNADIWPLFDISVSQLDDNSLLHLSFDFLILDWASIWILLKEFEECYFDGKTIMDNSYDLKEIRTSQLKLKHSSKYLSDKDFWERRIPFLPDAPLLPIKNKIVKNGFERIQLRIDENTWSKIKSNISEIGVTQTSFLVTILALVLNRWSSNSE
;
A
#
# COMPACT_ATOMS: atom_id res chain seq x y z
N THR A 1 -9.30 -1.18 -12.89
CA THR A 1 -9.18 -2.61 -12.56
C THR A 1 -10.30 -3.04 -11.61
N GLU A 2 -10.52 -4.34 -11.44
CA GLU A 2 -11.55 -4.90 -10.54
C GLU A 2 -11.23 -4.58 -9.08
N ILE A 3 -9.96 -4.64 -8.70
CA ILE A 3 -9.47 -4.25 -7.36
C ILE A 3 -9.74 -2.77 -7.09
N GLN A 4 -9.46 -1.88 -8.02
CA GLN A 4 -9.74 -0.45 -7.87
C GLN A 4 -11.25 -0.20 -7.72
N SER A 5 -12.07 -0.93 -8.47
CA SER A 5 -13.53 -0.86 -8.32
C SER A 5 -13.99 -1.34 -6.93
N ALA A 6 -13.39 -2.39 -6.39
CA ALA A 6 -13.66 -2.86 -5.03
C ALA A 6 -13.24 -1.82 -3.98
N TYR A 7 -12.08 -1.17 -4.13
CA TYR A 7 -11.64 -0.09 -3.24
C TYR A 7 -12.57 1.14 -3.29
N LEU A 8 -13.05 1.53 -4.49
CA LEU A 8 -14.02 2.60 -4.63
C LEU A 8 -15.36 2.26 -3.99
N LEU A 9 -15.79 1.00 -4.10
CA LEU A 9 -17.01 0.51 -3.46
C LEU A 9 -16.89 0.52 -1.93
N GLY A 10 -15.77 0.03 -1.40
CA GLY A 10 -15.50 -0.02 0.05
C GLY A 10 -15.47 1.34 0.75
N ARG A 11 -15.28 2.44 0.01
CA ARG A 11 -15.36 3.81 0.54
C ARG A 11 -16.78 4.28 0.82
N ARG A 12 -17.80 3.58 0.31
CA ARG A 12 -19.21 3.94 0.52
C ARG A 12 -19.67 3.52 1.90
N ASN A 13 -20.35 4.41 2.61
CA ASN A 13 -20.90 4.16 3.95
C ASN A 13 -22.10 3.18 3.99
N HIS A 14 -22.39 2.50 2.89
CA HIS A 14 -23.52 1.58 2.78
C HIS A 14 -23.21 0.17 3.30
N PHE A 15 -21.96 -0.12 3.62
CA PHE A 15 -21.49 -1.41 4.13
C PHE A 15 -21.14 -1.29 5.61
N GLU A 16 -21.35 -2.32 6.39
CA GLU A 16 -21.07 -2.37 7.82
C GLU A 16 -19.61 -1.98 8.16
N LEU A 17 -18.66 -2.37 7.30
CA LEU A 17 -17.24 -2.01 7.38
C LEU A 17 -16.82 -1.00 6.30
N GLY A 18 -17.78 -0.31 5.69
CA GLY A 18 -17.52 0.69 4.65
C GLY A 18 -17.09 2.04 5.20
N GLY A 19 -16.88 3.00 4.29
CA GLY A 19 -16.46 4.35 4.64
C GLY A 19 -14.97 4.50 4.94
N VAL A 20 -14.16 3.47 4.65
CA VAL A 20 -12.71 3.46 4.87
C VAL A 20 -11.99 3.27 3.53
N ALA A 21 -10.98 4.09 3.26
CA ALA A 21 -10.12 3.93 2.09
C ALA A 21 -9.04 2.88 2.35
N SER A 22 -8.74 2.06 1.35
CA SER A 22 -7.52 1.24 1.35
C SER A 22 -6.32 2.14 1.15
N HIS A 23 -5.48 2.27 2.16
CA HIS A 23 -4.45 3.29 2.25
C HIS A 23 -3.27 2.76 3.06
N VAL A 24 -2.09 3.28 2.77
CA VAL A 24 -0.88 3.02 3.54
C VAL A 24 -0.29 4.32 4.05
N TYR A 25 0.17 4.31 5.28
CA TYR A 25 1.07 5.31 5.84
C TYR A 25 2.32 4.62 6.35
N MET A 26 3.48 5.17 5.98
CA MET A 26 4.79 4.68 6.41
C MET A 26 5.77 5.81 6.67
N GLU A 27 6.76 5.53 7.48
CA GLU A 27 7.84 6.43 7.80
C GLU A 27 9.18 5.78 7.42
N VAL A 28 10.05 6.55 6.77
CA VAL A 28 11.40 6.10 6.39
C VAL A 28 12.42 7.07 6.97
N ILE A 29 13.38 6.54 7.73
CA ILE A 29 14.51 7.33 8.24
C ILE A 29 15.59 7.35 7.17
N LEU A 30 16.01 8.54 6.78
CA LEU A 30 17.02 8.80 5.76
C LEU A 30 18.10 9.73 6.32
N PRO A 31 19.30 9.76 5.73
CA PRO A 31 20.24 10.85 5.98
C PRO A 31 19.57 12.21 5.77
N LEU A 32 20.15 13.26 6.33
CA LEU A 32 19.61 14.61 6.22
C LEU A 32 19.34 14.98 4.76
N LEU A 33 18.10 15.32 4.45
CA LEU A 33 17.66 15.62 3.09
C LEU A 33 17.74 17.12 2.80
N ASP A 34 18.26 17.47 1.63
CA ASP A 34 18.00 18.74 0.97
C ASP A 34 16.57 18.69 0.39
N ILE A 35 15.71 19.54 0.90
CA ILE A 35 14.27 19.51 0.59
C ILE A 35 14.00 19.88 -0.87
N ASP A 36 14.70 20.87 -1.40
CA ASP A 36 14.52 21.32 -2.80
C ASP A 36 14.93 20.20 -3.77
N ARG A 37 16.02 19.51 -3.47
CA ARG A 37 16.48 18.35 -4.24
C ARG A 37 15.49 17.18 -4.11
N ALA A 38 15.02 16.87 -2.91
CA ALA A 38 14.06 15.80 -2.67
C ALA A 38 12.74 16.08 -3.41
N GLU A 39 12.25 17.30 -3.34
CA GLU A 39 11.06 17.76 -4.03
C GLU A 39 11.17 17.60 -5.55
N LYS A 40 12.31 18.01 -6.11
CA LYS A 40 12.59 17.83 -7.54
C LYS A 40 12.56 16.35 -7.93
N VAL A 41 13.27 15.50 -7.20
CA VAL A 41 13.31 14.05 -7.49
C VAL A 41 11.90 13.43 -7.41
N TRP A 42 11.12 13.79 -6.39
CA TRP A 42 9.74 13.29 -6.30
C TRP A 42 8.85 13.78 -7.45
N ASN A 43 8.99 15.01 -7.90
CA ASN A 43 8.25 15.51 -9.06
C ASN A 43 8.64 14.79 -10.36
N ASP A 44 9.92 14.46 -10.52
CA ASP A 44 10.39 13.66 -11.67
C ASP A 44 9.80 12.23 -11.61
N ILE A 45 9.71 11.61 -10.42
CA ILE A 45 9.05 10.31 -10.20
C ILE A 45 7.55 10.41 -10.50
N ILE A 46 6.87 11.44 -10.00
CA ILE A 46 5.45 11.67 -10.23
C ILE A 46 5.17 11.80 -11.74
N LEU A 47 5.99 12.54 -12.45
CA LEU A 47 5.85 12.74 -13.90
C LEU A 47 6.05 11.44 -14.69
N LYS A 48 6.98 10.58 -14.26
CA LYS A 48 7.27 9.29 -14.90
C LYS A 48 6.11 8.29 -14.76
N HIS A 49 5.45 8.28 -13.62
CA HIS A 49 4.46 7.25 -13.30
C HIS A 49 3.03 7.75 -13.46
N ASP A 50 2.38 7.41 -14.56
CA ASP A 50 0.98 7.74 -14.86
C ASP A 50 0.03 7.51 -13.67
N ALA A 51 0.28 6.49 -12.87
CA ALA A 51 -0.52 6.16 -11.71
C ALA A 51 -0.52 7.28 -10.66
N LEU A 52 0.63 7.96 -10.45
CA LEU A 52 0.78 9.01 -9.44
C LEU A 52 0.08 10.32 -9.85
N HIS A 53 -0.18 10.53 -11.13
CA HIS A 53 -0.97 11.67 -11.58
C HIS A 53 -2.31 11.25 -12.21
N SER A 54 -2.91 10.19 -11.64
CA SER A 54 -4.24 9.70 -11.99
C SER A 54 -5.29 10.10 -10.95
N ILE A 55 -6.53 10.27 -11.42
CA ILE A 55 -7.74 10.44 -10.62
C ILE A 55 -8.82 9.46 -11.05
N PHE A 56 -9.84 9.25 -10.21
CA PHE A 56 -10.95 8.33 -10.46
C PHE A 56 -12.26 9.09 -10.44
N THR A 57 -12.92 9.15 -11.58
CA THR A 57 -14.17 9.88 -11.74
C THR A 57 -15.37 9.11 -11.16
N SER A 58 -16.49 9.78 -10.96
CA SER A 58 -17.75 9.19 -10.48
C SER A 58 -18.26 8.02 -11.34
N ASN A 59 -17.86 7.96 -12.61
CA ASN A 59 -18.19 6.88 -13.55
C ASN A 59 -17.25 5.67 -13.43
N ASN A 60 -16.46 5.56 -12.36
CA ASN A 60 -15.45 4.53 -12.17
C ASN A 60 -14.40 4.48 -13.28
N THR A 61 -14.10 5.63 -13.88
CA THR A 61 -13.07 5.76 -14.93
C THR A 61 -11.81 6.34 -14.32
N GLN A 62 -10.67 5.69 -14.55
CA GLN A 62 -9.36 6.23 -14.25
C GLN A 62 -8.95 7.21 -15.35
N LYS A 63 -8.51 8.41 -14.96
CA LYS A 63 -8.03 9.45 -15.86
C LYS A 63 -6.61 9.84 -15.45
N VAL A 64 -5.67 9.68 -16.36
CA VAL A 64 -4.31 10.22 -16.24
C VAL A 64 -4.37 11.71 -16.57
N LEU A 65 -3.89 12.56 -15.67
CA LEU A 65 -3.85 14.00 -15.86
C LEU A 65 -2.66 14.36 -16.74
N LYS A 66 -2.91 15.15 -17.80
CA LYS A 66 -1.85 15.69 -18.65
C LYS A 66 -1.15 16.89 -18.03
N GLU A 67 -1.90 17.61 -17.22
CA GLU A 67 -1.43 18.81 -16.51
C GLU A 67 -1.82 18.67 -15.03
N PHE A 68 -0.88 18.89 -14.15
CA PHE A 68 -1.06 18.90 -12.69
C PHE A 68 -0.05 19.87 -12.08
N ALA A 69 -0.35 20.33 -10.86
CA ALA A 69 0.52 21.25 -10.18
C ALA A 69 1.85 20.59 -9.78
N TYR A 70 2.92 21.35 -9.73
CA TYR A 70 4.17 20.91 -9.12
C TYR A 70 3.92 20.57 -7.65
N TYR A 71 4.28 19.36 -7.24
CA TYR A 71 4.06 18.88 -5.89
C TYR A 71 5.07 19.51 -4.92
N LYS A 72 4.57 20.15 -3.87
CA LYS A 72 5.37 20.75 -2.81
C LYS A 72 5.46 19.83 -1.62
N ILE A 73 6.68 19.55 -1.14
CA ILE A 73 6.92 18.75 0.05
C ILE A 73 6.78 19.64 1.28
N GLU A 74 5.83 19.32 2.17
CA GLU A 74 5.71 19.94 3.47
C GLU A 74 6.91 19.53 4.35
N CYS A 75 7.69 20.51 4.83
CA CYS A 75 8.83 20.26 5.69
C CYS A 75 8.57 20.78 7.11
N ASN A 76 8.72 19.89 8.07
CA ASN A 76 8.67 20.21 9.50
C ASN A 76 10.09 20.29 10.07
N GLU A 77 10.39 21.35 10.80
CA GLU A 77 11.68 21.58 11.45
C GLU A 77 11.53 22.41 12.74
N GLY A 78 12.60 22.51 13.52
CA GLY A 78 12.70 23.39 14.70
C GLY A 78 12.38 22.70 16.03
N ALA A 79 12.29 23.49 17.10
CA ALA A 79 12.27 23.03 18.48
C ALA A 79 11.12 22.04 18.80
N ASP A 80 9.96 22.23 18.16
CA ASP A 80 8.77 21.42 18.43
C ASP A 80 8.64 20.21 17.47
N ILE A 81 9.76 19.73 16.94
CA ILE A 81 9.76 18.70 15.88
C ILE A 81 9.03 17.41 16.29
N LYS A 82 9.11 17.00 17.55
CA LYS A 82 8.42 15.80 18.05
C LYS A 82 6.90 15.94 18.00
N GLU A 83 6.39 17.12 18.34
CA GLU A 83 4.97 17.42 18.27
C GLU A 83 4.50 17.48 16.82
N LYS A 84 5.26 18.15 15.94
CA LYS A 84 4.98 18.20 14.50
C LYS A 84 4.96 16.82 13.84
N ILE A 85 5.89 15.93 14.22
CA ILE A 85 5.88 14.53 13.78
C ILE A 85 4.61 13.82 14.25
N ALA A 86 4.20 14.00 15.51
CA ALA A 86 2.99 13.37 16.03
C ALA A 86 1.74 13.87 15.29
N LEU A 87 1.63 15.17 15.04
CA LEU A 87 0.54 15.76 14.27
C LEU A 87 0.51 15.27 12.82
N THR A 88 1.67 15.21 12.15
CA THR A 88 1.78 14.67 10.79
C THR A 88 1.34 13.21 10.74
N ARG A 89 1.78 12.41 11.70
CA ARG A 89 1.38 11.00 11.83
C ARG A 89 -0.12 10.85 12.03
N ASP A 90 -0.71 11.66 12.90
CA ASP A 90 -2.15 11.62 13.16
C ASP A 90 -2.97 12.09 11.94
N LYS A 91 -2.48 13.09 11.22
CA LYS A 91 -3.08 13.61 9.97
C LYS A 91 -3.07 12.53 8.87
N LEU A 92 -1.98 11.77 8.74
CA LEU A 92 -1.74 10.89 7.59
C LEU A 92 -2.14 9.43 7.81
N LYS A 93 -2.04 8.90 9.03
CA LYS A 93 -2.26 7.47 9.31
C LYS A 93 -3.68 6.94 9.01
N GLY A 94 -4.65 7.81 8.91
CA GLY A 94 -6.06 7.45 8.63
C GLY A 94 -6.67 8.27 7.51
N LYS A 95 -5.83 8.87 6.66
CA LYS A 95 -6.30 9.77 5.61
C LYS A 95 -7.09 9.02 4.54
N SER A 96 -8.24 9.56 4.19
CA SER A 96 -9.00 9.13 3.02
C SER A 96 -8.93 10.24 1.97
N TYR A 97 -8.40 9.90 0.80
CA TYR A 97 -8.28 10.83 -0.31
C TYR A 97 -9.59 10.91 -1.09
N ASN A 98 -9.92 12.11 -1.57
CA ASN A 98 -11.00 12.24 -2.54
C ASN A 98 -10.51 11.70 -3.90
N ALA A 99 -11.14 10.62 -4.38
CA ALA A 99 -10.64 9.87 -5.53
C ALA A 99 -10.63 10.68 -6.84
N ASP A 100 -11.41 11.75 -6.95
CA ASP A 100 -11.51 12.61 -8.14
C ASP A 100 -10.64 13.87 -8.06
N ILE A 101 -9.88 14.06 -6.96
CA ILE A 101 -9.01 15.21 -6.74
C ILE A 101 -7.57 14.75 -6.56
N TRP A 102 -6.67 15.24 -7.41
CA TRP A 102 -5.23 15.02 -7.28
C TRP A 102 -4.62 15.90 -6.17
N PRO A 103 -3.61 15.41 -5.42
CA PRO A 103 -3.02 14.08 -5.45
C PRO A 103 -3.73 13.07 -4.52
N LEU A 104 -3.59 11.77 -4.83
CA LEU A 104 -4.05 10.67 -3.98
C LEU A 104 -2.93 10.15 -3.08
N PHE A 105 -2.02 11.02 -2.69
CA PHE A 105 -0.90 10.73 -1.80
C PHE A 105 -0.46 12.00 -1.06
N ASP A 106 0.31 11.83 -0.01
CA ASP A 106 1.08 12.89 0.64
C ASP A 106 2.52 12.42 0.87
N ILE A 107 3.44 13.33 0.64
CA ILE A 107 4.86 13.20 0.94
C ILE A 107 5.24 14.42 1.77
N SER A 108 5.77 14.20 2.96
CA SER A 108 6.30 15.26 3.81
C SER A 108 7.57 14.80 4.52
N VAL A 109 8.37 15.75 4.98
CA VAL A 109 9.64 15.50 5.64
C VAL A 109 9.65 16.18 7.00
N SER A 110 10.14 15.48 8.01
CA SER A 110 10.49 16.09 9.31
C SER A 110 11.99 16.03 9.49
N GLN A 111 12.63 17.20 9.55
CA GLN A 111 14.07 17.33 9.75
C GLN A 111 14.40 17.12 11.24
N LEU A 112 15.29 16.19 11.51
CA LEU A 112 15.90 15.96 12.81
C LEU A 112 17.36 16.47 12.77
N ASP A 113 18.05 16.41 13.91
CA ASP A 113 19.40 16.95 14.00
C ASP A 113 20.39 16.32 12.99
N ASP A 114 20.34 14.97 12.86
CA ASP A 114 21.29 14.22 12.03
C ASP A 114 20.62 13.44 10.87
N ASN A 115 19.32 13.45 10.79
CA ASN A 115 18.58 12.68 9.79
C ASN A 115 17.22 13.32 9.47
N SER A 116 16.58 12.80 8.44
CA SER A 116 15.22 13.17 8.04
C SER A 116 14.28 12.00 8.20
N LEU A 117 13.09 12.28 8.67
CA LEU A 117 11.98 11.34 8.68
C LEU A 117 11.06 11.66 7.51
N LEU A 118 11.08 10.81 6.49
CA LEU A 118 10.20 10.90 5.34
C LEU A 118 8.88 10.23 5.67
N HIS A 119 7.79 11.00 5.63
CA HIS A 119 6.42 10.52 5.80
C HIS A 119 5.79 10.28 4.43
N LEU A 120 5.30 9.10 4.19
CA LEU A 120 4.66 8.70 2.94
C LEU A 120 3.26 8.17 3.23
N SER A 121 2.29 8.72 2.54
CA SER A 121 0.89 8.31 2.61
C SER A 121 0.37 8.13 1.20
N PHE A 122 -0.13 6.94 0.86
CA PHE A 122 -0.62 6.62 -0.48
C PHE A 122 -1.95 5.92 -0.42
N ASP A 123 -2.81 6.27 -1.34
CA ASP A 123 -4.04 5.53 -1.61
C ASP A 123 -3.77 4.33 -2.52
N PHE A 124 -4.30 3.15 -2.18
CA PHE A 124 -4.14 1.95 -2.99
C PHE A 124 -4.93 1.95 -4.30
N LEU A 125 -5.66 3.01 -4.58
CA LEU A 125 -6.19 3.23 -5.93
C LEU A 125 -5.10 3.46 -6.97
N ILE A 126 -3.97 4.07 -6.58
CA ILE A 126 -2.91 4.48 -7.51
C ILE A 126 -1.69 3.57 -7.49
N LEU A 127 -1.51 2.75 -6.45
CA LEU A 127 -0.37 1.84 -6.33
C LEU A 127 -0.70 0.65 -5.43
N ASP A 128 0.17 -0.33 -5.40
CA ASP A 128 0.18 -1.43 -4.46
C ASP A 128 1.47 -1.45 -3.63
N TRP A 129 1.60 -2.44 -2.76
CA TRP A 129 2.76 -2.55 -1.88
C TRP A 129 4.08 -2.72 -2.65
N ALA A 130 4.08 -3.46 -3.76
CA ALA A 130 5.28 -3.63 -4.59
C ALA A 130 5.69 -2.33 -5.27
N SER A 131 4.71 -1.55 -5.73
CA SER A 131 4.93 -0.24 -6.34
C SER A 131 5.61 0.74 -5.39
N ILE A 132 5.28 0.72 -4.09
CA ILE A 132 5.93 1.58 -3.08
C ILE A 132 7.44 1.31 -3.04
N TRP A 133 7.85 0.06 -3.05
CA TRP A 133 9.28 -0.29 -3.05
C TRP A 133 9.99 0.15 -4.32
N ILE A 134 9.31 0.13 -5.47
CA ILE A 134 9.85 0.67 -6.73
C ILE A 134 10.08 2.17 -6.60
N LEU A 135 9.08 2.92 -6.09
CA LEU A 135 9.22 4.37 -5.90
C LEU A 135 10.33 4.74 -4.92
N LEU A 136 10.44 4.01 -3.79
CA LEU A 136 11.50 4.24 -2.81
C LEU A 136 12.88 3.96 -3.39
N LYS A 137 13.02 2.89 -4.17
CA LYS A 137 14.27 2.57 -4.84
C LYS A 137 14.63 3.62 -5.90
N GLU A 138 13.68 4.07 -6.69
CA GLU A 138 13.91 5.14 -7.66
C GLU A 138 14.30 6.45 -6.97
N PHE A 139 13.65 6.78 -5.86
CA PHE A 139 14.04 7.94 -5.06
C PHE A 139 15.47 7.81 -4.54
N GLU A 140 15.83 6.66 -3.97
CA GLU A 140 17.18 6.38 -3.48
C GLU A 140 18.22 6.55 -4.59
N GLU A 141 18.02 5.90 -5.73
CA GLU A 141 18.93 5.94 -6.88
C GLU A 141 19.08 7.35 -7.48
N CYS A 142 17.99 8.11 -7.57
CA CYS A 142 18.04 9.45 -8.13
C CYS A 142 18.58 10.48 -7.13
N TYR A 143 18.17 10.37 -5.87
CA TYR A 143 18.56 11.33 -4.84
C TYR A 143 20.00 11.11 -4.37
N PHE A 144 20.39 9.89 -4.03
CA PHE A 144 21.72 9.62 -3.44
C PHE A 144 22.77 9.29 -4.51
N ASP A 145 22.44 8.46 -5.49
CA ASP A 145 23.37 8.01 -6.51
C ASP A 145 23.47 8.96 -7.73
N GLY A 146 22.59 9.96 -7.80
CA GLY A 146 22.56 10.93 -8.91
C GLY A 146 22.15 10.32 -10.26
N LYS A 147 21.46 9.17 -10.26
CA LYS A 147 20.96 8.57 -11.49
C LYS A 147 19.83 9.42 -12.07
N THR A 148 19.77 9.47 -13.38
CA THR A 148 18.65 10.10 -14.09
C THR A 148 17.50 9.12 -14.15
N ILE A 149 16.27 9.60 -13.91
CA ILE A 149 15.05 8.81 -14.12
C ILE A 149 14.97 8.46 -15.60
N MET A 150 15.08 7.17 -15.90
CA MET A 150 14.95 6.69 -17.28
C MET A 150 13.47 6.74 -17.67
N ASP A 151 13.21 7.29 -18.84
CA ASP A 151 11.86 7.33 -19.43
C ASP A 151 11.49 5.93 -19.96
N ASN A 152 11.07 5.07 -19.04
CA ASN A 152 10.48 3.76 -19.35
C ASN A 152 8.98 3.80 -19.02
N SER A 153 8.32 4.92 -19.31
CA SER A 153 6.90 5.08 -19.04
C SER A 153 6.09 4.06 -19.84
N TYR A 154 5.37 3.21 -19.13
CA TYR A 154 4.35 2.34 -19.71
C TYR A 154 3.02 3.08 -19.68
N ASP A 155 2.37 3.22 -20.81
CA ASP A 155 1.00 3.74 -20.89
C ASP A 155 0.04 2.80 -20.16
N LEU A 156 -0.58 3.29 -19.09
CA LEU A 156 -1.56 2.54 -18.29
C LEU A 156 -2.72 2.02 -19.15
N LYS A 157 -3.11 2.75 -20.19
CA LYS A 157 -4.16 2.34 -21.15
C LYS A 157 -3.72 1.15 -21.97
N GLU A 158 -2.46 1.11 -22.42
CA GLU A 158 -1.91 -0.04 -23.15
C GLU A 158 -1.83 -1.27 -22.28
N ILE A 159 -1.33 -1.13 -21.04
CA ILE A 159 -1.30 -2.21 -20.04
C ILE A 159 -2.71 -2.74 -19.82
N ARG A 160 -3.69 -1.86 -19.59
CA ARG A 160 -5.07 -2.28 -19.35
C ARG A 160 -5.67 -2.97 -20.57
N THR A 161 -5.41 -2.47 -21.75
CA THR A 161 -5.87 -3.09 -23.01
C THR A 161 -5.29 -4.49 -23.17
N SER A 162 -4.01 -4.67 -22.86
CA SER A 162 -3.34 -5.98 -22.89
C SER A 162 -3.92 -6.96 -21.86
N GLN A 163 -4.19 -6.49 -20.65
CA GLN A 163 -4.86 -7.30 -19.60
C GLN A 163 -6.26 -7.75 -20.03
N LEU A 164 -7.03 -6.87 -20.71
CA LEU A 164 -8.36 -7.25 -21.20
C LEU A 164 -8.28 -8.31 -22.31
N LYS A 165 -7.29 -8.25 -23.18
CA LYS A 165 -7.04 -9.28 -24.21
C LYS A 165 -6.70 -10.63 -23.57
N LEU A 166 -5.94 -10.65 -22.46
CA LEU A 166 -5.60 -11.88 -21.74
C LEU A 166 -6.84 -12.63 -21.23
N LYS A 167 -7.94 -11.95 -20.92
CA LYS A 167 -9.20 -12.58 -20.48
C LYS A 167 -9.82 -13.50 -21.56
N HIS A 168 -9.42 -13.38 -22.80
CA HIS A 168 -9.84 -14.23 -23.91
C HIS A 168 -8.82 -15.32 -24.26
N SER A 169 -7.69 -15.38 -23.54
CA SER A 169 -6.68 -16.41 -23.78
C SER A 169 -7.16 -17.80 -23.29
N SER A 170 -6.69 -18.84 -23.98
CA SER A 170 -6.97 -20.22 -23.58
C SER A 170 -6.54 -20.54 -22.16
N LYS A 171 -5.40 -19.96 -21.72
CA LYS A 171 -4.91 -20.09 -20.35
C LYS A 171 -5.89 -19.49 -19.35
N TYR A 172 -6.34 -18.26 -19.55
CA TYR A 172 -7.30 -17.61 -18.66
C TYR A 172 -8.61 -18.38 -18.57
N LEU A 173 -9.12 -18.88 -19.69
CA LEU A 173 -10.34 -19.67 -19.73
C LEU A 173 -10.20 -21.00 -18.98
N SER A 174 -9.05 -21.66 -19.10
CA SER A 174 -8.72 -22.86 -18.34
C SER A 174 -8.63 -22.59 -16.83
N ASP A 175 -7.94 -21.52 -16.44
CA ASP A 175 -7.81 -21.13 -15.03
C ASP A 175 -9.19 -20.75 -14.44
N LYS A 176 -10.02 -20.06 -15.22
CA LYS A 176 -11.40 -19.73 -14.84
C LYS A 176 -12.25 -20.97 -14.60
N ASP A 177 -12.26 -21.92 -15.52
CA ASP A 177 -12.98 -23.19 -15.40
C ASP A 177 -12.50 -24.02 -14.19
N PHE A 178 -11.18 -24.02 -13.92
CA PHE A 178 -10.63 -24.63 -12.70
C PHE A 178 -11.24 -24.05 -11.43
N TRP A 179 -11.28 -22.71 -11.33
CA TRP A 179 -11.82 -22.07 -10.13
C TRP A 179 -13.35 -22.18 -10.02
N GLU A 180 -14.09 -22.03 -11.13
CA GLU A 180 -15.55 -22.17 -11.15
C GLU A 180 -15.99 -23.54 -10.66
N ARG A 181 -15.27 -24.61 -11.01
CA ARG A 181 -15.52 -25.95 -10.50
C ARG A 181 -15.17 -26.12 -9.02
N ARG A 182 -14.24 -25.35 -8.50
CA ARG A 182 -13.74 -25.47 -7.14
C ARG A 182 -14.51 -24.61 -6.13
N ILE A 183 -15.03 -23.47 -6.54
CA ILE A 183 -15.76 -22.52 -5.66
C ILE A 183 -16.86 -23.21 -4.84
N PRO A 184 -17.73 -24.08 -5.39
CA PRO A 184 -18.79 -24.72 -4.61
C PRO A 184 -18.31 -25.64 -3.47
N PHE A 185 -17.03 -26.02 -3.49
CA PHE A 185 -16.41 -26.93 -2.52
C PHE A 185 -15.40 -26.21 -1.61
N LEU A 186 -15.30 -24.89 -1.70
CA LEU A 186 -14.47 -24.13 -0.76
C LEU A 186 -15.14 -24.11 0.61
N PRO A 187 -14.38 -24.32 1.69
CA PRO A 187 -14.92 -24.20 3.04
C PRO A 187 -15.37 -22.77 3.32
N ASP A 188 -16.29 -22.63 4.26
CA ASP A 188 -16.71 -21.33 4.76
C ASP A 188 -15.55 -20.58 5.45
N ALA A 189 -15.68 -19.25 5.52
CA ALA A 189 -14.71 -18.44 6.25
C ALA A 189 -14.73 -18.77 7.76
N PRO A 190 -13.58 -18.66 8.47
CA PRO A 190 -13.53 -18.87 9.91
C PRO A 190 -14.51 -17.94 10.65
N LEU A 191 -15.40 -18.52 11.46
CA LEU A 191 -16.34 -17.79 12.29
C LEU A 191 -15.65 -17.34 13.59
N LEU A 192 -15.01 -16.18 13.54
CA LEU A 192 -14.31 -15.61 14.69
C LEU A 192 -15.27 -14.92 15.68
N PRO A 193 -14.95 -14.91 16.97
CA PRO A 193 -15.76 -14.20 17.96
C PRO A 193 -15.71 -12.69 17.73
N ILE A 194 -16.86 -12.10 17.39
CA ILE A 194 -17.01 -10.68 17.12
C ILE A 194 -17.65 -10.01 18.34
N LYS A 195 -17.11 -8.89 18.79
CA LYS A 195 -17.79 -8.04 19.79
C LYS A 195 -18.95 -7.31 19.12
N ASN A 196 -20.12 -7.39 19.73
CA ASN A 196 -21.38 -6.80 19.21
C ASN A 196 -21.42 -5.27 19.13
N LYS A 197 -20.31 -4.57 19.36
CA LYS A 197 -20.23 -3.11 19.21
C LYS A 197 -18.96 -2.73 18.47
N ILE A 198 -19.11 -2.29 17.25
CA ILE A 198 -18.08 -1.50 16.54
C ILE A 198 -18.11 -0.13 17.21
N VAL A 199 -17.08 0.17 18.01
CA VAL A 199 -17.01 1.40 18.81
C VAL A 199 -16.41 2.57 18.05
N LYS A 200 -15.63 2.30 16.99
CA LYS A 200 -14.98 3.32 16.12
C LYS A 200 -14.79 2.80 14.72
N ASN A 201 -15.10 3.64 13.72
CA ASN A 201 -14.61 3.43 12.37
C ASN A 201 -13.14 3.85 12.33
N GLY A 202 -12.24 2.95 11.89
CA GLY A 202 -10.82 3.24 11.76
C GLY A 202 -9.95 1.99 11.87
N PHE A 203 -8.66 2.19 11.68
CA PHE A 203 -7.67 1.13 11.81
C PHE A 203 -6.94 1.26 13.14
N GLU A 204 -6.79 0.14 13.85
CA GLU A 204 -5.88 0.00 14.98
C GLU A 204 -4.73 -0.91 14.57
N ARG A 205 -3.51 -0.53 14.96
CA ARG A 205 -2.32 -1.33 14.70
C ARG A 205 -1.87 -2.00 15.98
N ILE A 206 -1.81 -3.33 15.96
CA ILE A 206 -1.16 -4.12 17.00
C ILE A 206 0.21 -4.53 16.45
N GLN A 207 1.27 -4.28 17.23
CA GLN A 207 2.63 -4.64 16.85
C GLN A 207 3.23 -5.56 17.89
N LEU A 208 3.85 -6.64 17.42
CA LEU A 208 4.74 -7.49 18.19
C LEU A 208 6.10 -7.50 17.52
N ARG A 209 7.15 -7.22 18.27
CA ARG A 209 8.53 -7.31 17.77
C ARG A 209 9.18 -8.57 18.29
N ILE A 210 9.68 -9.40 17.40
CA ILE A 210 10.52 -10.55 17.73
C ILE A 210 11.96 -10.09 17.61
N ASP A 211 12.78 -10.30 18.65
CA ASP A 211 14.19 -9.96 18.62
C ASP A 211 14.97 -10.86 17.64
N GLU A 212 16.14 -10.37 17.22
CA GLU A 212 16.94 -11.02 16.17
C GLU A 212 17.42 -12.44 16.58
N ASN A 213 17.76 -12.64 17.87
CA ASN A 213 18.22 -13.95 18.35
C ASN A 213 17.09 -14.97 18.31
N THR A 214 15.90 -14.58 18.78
CA THR A 214 14.70 -15.43 18.73
C THR A 214 14.32 -15.76 17.27
N TRP A 215 14.35 -14.75 16.40
CA TRP A 215 14.03 -14.95 14.98
C TRP A 215 15.04 -15.85 14.28
N SER A 216 16.33 -15.73 14.61
CA SER A 216 17.39 -16.59 14.05
C SER A 216 17.23 -18.05 14.47
N LYS A 217 16.86 -18.33 15.71
CA LYS A 217 16.52 -19.70 16.17
C LYS A 217 15.32 -20.27 15.43
N ILE A 218 14.26 -19.46 15.26
CA ILE A 218 13.07 -19.86 14.50
C ILE A 218 13.48 -20.21 13.05
N LYS A 219 14.27 -19.38 12.39
CA LYS A 219 14.76 -19.63 11.01
C LYS A 219 15.56 -20.94 10.90
N SER A 220 16.43 -21.20 11.87
CA SER A 220 17.21 -22.46 11.90
C SER A 220 16.28 -23.67 11.96
N ASN A 221 15.35 -23.68 12.92
CA ASN A 221 14.42 -24.80 13.08
C ASN A 221 13.51 -24.98 11.84
N ILE A 222 13.05 -23.90 11.22
CA ILE A 222 12.27 -23.95 10.00
C ILE A 222 13.09 -24.58 8.86
N SER A 223 14.36 -24.22 8.73
CA SER A 223 15.27 -24.76 7.72
C SER A 223 15.49 -26.25 7.89
N GLU A 224 15.63 -26.74 9.13
CA GLU A 224 15.84 -28.14 9.45
C GLU A 224 14.67 -29.04 9.00
N ILE A 225 13.43 -28.52 9.07
CA ILE A 225 12.22 -29.23 8.62
C ILE A 225 11.91 -29.02 7.14
N GLY A 226 12.75 -28.27 6.40
CA GLY A 226 12.63 -28.08 4.96
C GLY A 226 11.43 -27.22 4.53
N VAL A 227 10.92 -26.33 5.40
CA VAL A 227 9.77 -25.46 5.14
C VAL A 227 10.23 -24.03 4.91
N THR A 228 9.54 -23.28 4.05
CA THR A 228 9.81 -21.85 3.89
C THR A 228 9.28 -21.02 5.06
N GLN A 229 9.92 -19.87 5.36
CA GLN A 229 9.45 -18.97 6.41
C GLN A 229 8.01 -18.51 6.19
N THR A 230 7.63 -18.23 4.95
CA THR A 230 6.27 -17.84 4.58
C THR A 230 5.26 -18.95 4.86
N SER A 231 5.55 -20.19 4.44
CA SER A 231 4.68 -21.34 4.70
C SER A 231 4.52 -21.58 6.20
N PHE A 232 5.60 -21.45 6.98
CA PHE A 232 5.55 -21.57 8.43
C PHE A 232 4.63 -20.51 9.07
N LEU A 233 4.79 -19.24 8.70
CA LEU A 233 3.95 -18.15 9.24
C LEU A 233 2.48 -18.30 8.86
N VAL A 234 2.20 -18.67 7.60
CA VAL A 234 0.83 -18.92 7.13
C VAL A 234 0.20 -20.10 7.89
N THR A 235 0.98 -21.17 8.12
CA THR A 235 0.49 -22.33 8.90
C THR A 235 0.17 -21.94 10.34
N ILE A 236 1.03 -21.14 11.01
CA ILE A 236 0.74 -20.65 12.36
C ILE A 236 -0.54 -19.81 12.37
N LEU A 237 -0.68 -18.89 11.40
CA LEU A 237 -1.89 -18.08 11.30
C LEU A 237 -3.13 -18.96 11.13
N ALA A 238 -3.08 -19.97 10.25
CA ALA A 238 -4.19 -20.91 10.05
C ALA A 238 -4.52 -21.68 11.33
N LEU A 239 -3.52 -22.14 12.09
CA LEU A 239 -3.73 -22.84 13.37
C LEU A 239 -4.36 -21.90 14.42
N VAL A 240 -3.94 -20.64 14.48
CA VAL A 240 -4.55 -19.65 15.38
C VAL A 240 -6.01 -19.38 14.98
N LEU A 241 -6.27 -19.14 13.70
CA LEU A 241 -7.64 -18.95 13.21
C LEU A 241 -8.54 -20.15 13.52
N ASN A 242 -8.07 -21.37 13.25
CA ASN A 242 -8.80 -22.60 13.57
C ASN A 242 -9.12 -22.71 15.08
N ARG A 243 -8.18 -22.35 15.95
CA ARG A 243 -8.42 -22.40 17.40
C ARG A 243 -9.47 -21.39 17.88
N TRP A 244 -9.60 -20.26 17.21
CA TRP A 244 -10.55 -19.20 17.58
C TRP A 244 -11.87 -19.27 16.77
N SER A 245 -11.91 -20.09 15.75
CA SER A 245 -13.10 -20.30 14.94
C SER A 245 -14.10 -21.22 15.65
N SER A 246 -15.39 -20.91 15.51
CA SER A 246 -16.47 -21.78 15.99
C SER A 246 -16.84 -22.87 14.98
N ASN A 247 -16.38 -22.76 13.72
CA ASN A 247 -16.45 -23.81 12.70
C ASN A 247 -15.04 -24.44 12.56
N SER A 248 -14.97 -25.76 12.60
CA SER A 248 -13.72 -26.54 12.64
C SER A 248 -13.45 -27.31 11.34
N GLU A 249 -13.83 -26.77 10.19
CA GLU A 249 -13.54 -27.37 8.88
C GLU A 249 -12.46 -26.60 8.11
#